data_81810f8df26d621580720855d561a830
#
_entry.id   81810f8df26d621580720855d561a830
#
_cell.length_a   1.000
_cell.length_b   1.000
_cell.length_c   1.000
_cell.angle_alpha   90.00
_cell.angle_beta   90.00
_cell.angle_gamma   90.00
#
_symmetry.space_group_name_H-M   'P 1'
#
loop_
_entity.id
_entity.type
_entity.pdbx_description
1 polymer ?
#
loop_
_entity_poly.entity_id
_entity_poly.type
_entity_poly.pdbx_seq_one_letter_code
_entity_poly.pdbx_strand_id
1 'polypeptide(L)'
;MKALFFLLLALNTQLWAANINNIDIKKLENQKAFIGQINQCISSSQLDQFIKKAIQSTTDEEEKSKYAAILEELIKYNPSCFIAGINRLDNQNCKQIEELYLNEPHYYPREDLKASLKQTKDFSRSCLAS
;
A
#
# COMPACT_ATOMS: atom_id res chain seq x y z
N MET A 1 12.47 26.01 -29.29
CA MET A 1 13.21 25.58 -28.10
C MET A 1 12.33 25.40 -26.88
N LYS A 2 11.40 26.29 -26.58
CA LYS A 2 10.50 26.12 -25.40
C LYS A 2 9.58 24.89 -25.50
N ALA A 3 9.12 24.55 -26.72
CA ALA A 3 8.24 23.39 -26.93
C ALA A 3 8.96 22.05 -26.68
N LEU A 4 10.25 21.98 -26.97
CA LEU A 4 11.05 20.76 -26.76
C LEU A 4 11.27 20.49 -25.27
N PHE A 5 11.42 21.56 -24.48
CA PHE A 5 11.61 21.45 -23.04
C PHE A 5 10.36 20.91 -22.32
N PHE A 6 9.18 21.36 -22.77
CA PHE A 6 7.90 20.86 -22.24
C PHE A 6 7.66 19.39 -22.60
N LEU A 7 8.09 18.94 -23.78
CA LEU A 7 7.98 17.54 -24.18
C LEU A 7 8.87 16.62 -23.34
N LEU A 8 10.06 17.07 -22.98
CA LEU A 8 10.98 16.33 -22.13
C LEU A 8 10.45 16.17 -20.70
N LEU A 9 9.80 17.20 -20.17
CA LEU A 9 9.17 17.15 -18.83
C LEU A 9 7.97 16.19 -18.82
N ALA A 10 7.17 16.18 -19.91
CA ALA A 10 6.04 15.25 -20.02
C ALA A 10 6.49 13.79 -20.11
N LEU A 11 7.60 13.51 -20.80
CA LEU A 11 8.20 12.17 -20.87
C LEU A 11 8.73 11.71 -19.51
N ASN A 12 9.33 12.61 -18.73
CA ASN A 12 9.82 12.30 -17.40
C ASN A 12 8.68 11.98 -16.42
N THR A 13 7.53 12.67 -16.53
CA THR A 13 6.37 12.39 -15.68
C THR A 13 5.73 11.03 -16.01
N GLN A 14 5.78 10.58 -17.25
CA GLN A 14 5.27 9.25 -17.63
C GLN A 14 6.15 8.10 -17.10
N LEU A 15 7.46 8.31 -16.99
CA LEU A 15 8.39 7.33 -16.44
C LEU A 15 8.21 7.08 -14.94
N TRP A 16 7.54 7.99 -14.24
CA TRP A 16 7.31 7.90 -12.80
C TRP A 16 6.05 7.13 -12.43
N ALA A 17 5.15 6.88 -13.39
CA ALA A 17 3.95 6.08 -13.18
C ALA A 17 4.29 4.59 -13.34
N ALA A 18 4.96 4.02 -12.35
CA ALA A 18 5.27 2.60 -12.35
C ALA A 18 3.98 1.78 -12.26
N ASN A 19 3.80 0.84 -13.18
CA ASN A 19 2.69 -0.10 -13.14
C ASN A 19 3.02 -1.19 -12.12
N ILE A 20 2.13 -1.38 -11.14
CA ILE A 20 2.30 -2.40 -10.09
C ILE A 20 2.49 -3.82 -10.68
N ASN A 21 1.90 -4.10 -11.85
CA ASN A 21 2.02 -5.41 -12.49
C ASN A 21 3.43 -5.71 -12.97
N ASN A 22 4.27 -4.68 -13.15
CA ASN A 22 5.66 -4.81 -13.58
C ASN A 22 6.65 -4.75 -12.41
N ILE A 23 6.16 -4.67 -11.17
CA ILE A 23 7.02 -4.54 -10.00
C ILE A 23 7.32 -5.92 -9.43
N ASP A 24 8.61 -6.21 -9.29
CA ASP A 24 9.07 -7.39 -8.57
C ASP A 24 9.24 -7.02 -7.10
N ILE A 25 8.33 -7.50 -6.26
CA ILE A 25 8.32 -7.18 -4.84
C ILE A 25 9.59 -7.66 -4.14
N LYS A 26 10.26 -8.69 -4.67
CA LYS A 26 11.51 -9.19 -4.09
C LYS A 26 12.69 -8.24 -4.27
N LYS A 27 12.59 -7.32 -5.24
CA LYS A 27 13.60 -6.28 -5.50
C LYS A 27 13.15 -4.91 -4.98
N LEU A 28 12.52 -4.90 -3.82
CA LEU A 28 11.87 -3.72 -3.26
C LEU A 28 12.81 -2.54 -3.04
N GLU A 29 14.05 -2.80 -2.66
CA GLU A 29 15.06 -1.76 -2.45
C GLU A 29 15.34 -0.92 -3.71
N ASN A 30 15.02 -1.45 -4.89
CA ASN A 30 15.15 -0.75 -6.17
C ASN A 30 13.86 -0.02 -6.57
N GLN A 31 12.82 -0.06 -5.72
CA GLN A 31 11.49 0.44 -6.03
C GLN A 31 11.09 1.63 -5.14
N LYS A 32 12.05 2.47 -4.74
CA LYS A 32 11.80 3.58 -3.82
C LYS A 32 10.74 4.56 -4.30
N ALA A 33 10.72 4.86 -5.61
CA ALA A 33 9.73 5.77 -6.18
C ALA A 33 8.31 5.20 -6.04
N PHE A 34 8.14 3.91 -6.28
CA PHE A 34 6.85 3.25 -6.14
C PHE A 34 6.37 3.24 -4.69
N ILE A 35 7.26 2.90 -3.76
CA ILE A 35 6.95 2.93 -2.32
C ILE A 35 6.52 4.32 -1.89
N GLY A 36 7.22 5.35 -2.36
CA GLY A 36 6.87 6.74 -2.09
C GLY A 36 5.49 7.10 -2.60
N GLN A 37 5.12 6.63 -3.80
CA GLN A 37 3.78 6.86 -4.35
C GLN A 37 2.69 6.20 -3.51
N ILE A 38 2.91 4.97 -3.07
CA ILE A 38 1.97 4.28 -2.17
C ILE A 38 1.82 5.05 -0.87
N ASN A 39 2.92 5.43 -0.22
CA ASN A 39 2.89 6.12 1.06
C ASN A 39 2.25 7.52 0.98
N GLN A 40 2.37 8.19 -0.16
CA GLN A 40 1.75 9.50 -0.39
C GLN A 40 0.31 9.41 -0.88
N CYS A 41 -0.19 8.20 -1.11
CA CYS A 41 -1.58 7.98 -1.57
C CYS A 41 -1.89 8.67 -2.89
N ILE A 42 -0.93 8.67 -3.82
CA ILE A 42 -1.06 9.38 -5.11
C ILE A 42 -2.11 8.74 -6.00
N SER A 43 -2.21 7.40 -6.01
CA SER A 43 -3.15 6.67 -6.86
C SER A 43 -3.89 5.62 -6.07
N SER A 44 -5.21 5.79 -5.95
CA SER A 44 -6.08 4.78 -5.32
C SER A 44 -6.08 3.46 -6.10
N SER A 45 -6.01 3.53 -7.42
CA SER A 45 -5.94 2.34 -8.27
C SER A 45 -4.69 1.51 -8.02
N GLN A 46 -3.54 2.15 -7.88
CA GLN A 46 -2.29 1.46 -7.55
C GLN A 46 -2.34 0.82 -6.17
N LEU A 47 -2.89 1.53 -5.19
CA LEU A 47 -3.04 0.99 -3.84
C LEU A 47 -3.96 -0.23 -3.85
N ASP A 48 -5.09 -0.16 -4.55
CA ASP A 48 -6.03 -1.28 -4.65
C ASP A 48 -5.37 -2.51 -5.26
N GLN A 49 -4.60 -2.33 -6.32
CA GLN A 49 -3.87 -3.43 -6.96
C GLN A 49 -2.77 -3.99 -6.05
N PHE A 50 -2.08 -3.13 -5.32
CA PHE A 50 -1.06 -3.52 -4.37
C PHE A 50 -1.64 -4.39 -3.25
N ILE A 51 -2.76 -3.95 -2.67
CA ILE A 51 -3.44 -4.71 -1.61
C ILE A 51 -3.90 -6.07 -2.13
N LYS A 52 -4.45 -6.14 -3.34
CA LYS A 52 -4.88 -7.40 -3.94
C LYS A 52 -3.70 -8.37 -4.12
N LYS A 53 -2.56 -7.87 -4.57
CA LYS A 53 -1.35 -8.70 -4.70
C LYS A 53 -0.84 -9.16 -3.34
N ALA A 54 -0.91 -8.32 -2.32
CA ALA A 54 -0.53 -8.68 -0.96
C ALA A 54 -1.39 -9.85 -0.42
N ILE A 55 -2.68 -9.87 -0.74
CA ILE A 55 -3.58 -10.95 -0.37
C ILE A 55 -3.21 -12.25 -1.11
N GLN A 56 -2.81 -12.15 -2.37
CA GLN A 56 -2.47 -13.30 -3.19
C GLN A 56 -1.13 -13.94 -2.80
N SER A 57 -0.23 -13.21 -2.16
CA SER A 57 1.12 -13.67 -1.80
C SER A 57 1.13 -14.40 -0.45
N THR A 58 0.27 -15.40 -0.29
CA THR A 58 0.09 -16.10 0.98
C THR A 58 1.06 -17.26 1.20
N THR A 59 1.68 -17.79 0.13
CA THR A 59 2.52 -18.99 0.18
C THR A 59 4.01 -18.69 0.22
N ASP A 60 4.43 -17.48 -0.18
CA ASP A 60 5.84 -17.07 -0.20
C ASP A 60 6.09 -16.10 0.96
N GLU A 61 6.77 -16.58 2.00
CA GLU A 61 7.07 -15.80 3.20
C GLU A 61 7.97 -14.59 2.91
N GLU A 62 8.88 -14.70 1.95
CA GLU A 62 9.73 -13.57 1.56
C GLU A 62 8.90 -12.45 0.93
N GLU A 63 8.01 -12.79 -0.02
CA GLU A 63 7.11 -11.80 -0.62
C GLU A 63 6.18 -11.19 0.42
N LYS A 64 5.60 -12.03 1.27
CA LYS A 64 4.69 -11.58 2.32
C LYS A 64 5.37 -10.58 3.26
N SER A 65 6.61 -10.84 3.64
CA SER A 65 7.42 -9.93 4.45
C SER A 65 7.60 -8.57 3.76
N LYS A 66 7.82 -8.55 2.46
CA LYS A 66 7.97 -7.32 1.67
C LYS A 66 6.68 -6.52 1.59
N TYR A 67 5.56 -7.19 1.34
CA TYR A 67 4.24 -6.54 1.39
C TYR A 67 3.95 -5.99 2.78
N ALA A 68 4.26 -6.76 3.83
CA ALA A 68 4.08 -6.33 5.21
C ALA A 68 4.84 -5.03 5.50
N ALA A 69 6.09 -4.93 5.06
CA ALA A 69 6.91 -3.75 5.27
C ALA A 69 6.24 -2.49 4.72
N ILE A 70 5.71 -2.56 3.50
CA ILE A 70 5.05 -1.41 2.86
C ILE A 70 3.72 -1.09 3.54
N LEU A 71 2.90 -2.10 3.81
CA LEU A 71 1.59 -1.90 4.43
C LEU A 71 1.70 -1.34 5.85
N GLU A 72 2.63 -1.87 6.66
CA GLU A 72 2.83 -1.39 8.02
C GLU A 72 3.35 0.04 8.04
N GLU A 73 4.24 0.39 7.12
CA GLU A 73 4.74 1.76 6.98
C GLU A 73 3.62 2.71 6.53
N LEU A 74 2.79 2.29 5.59
CA LEU A 74 1.62 3.07 5.18
C LEU A 74 0.68 3.34 6.35
N ILE A 75 0.41 2.34 7.17
CA ILE A 75 -0.43 2.50 8.36
C ILE A 75 0.17 3.51 9.33
N LYS A 76 1.47 3.48 9.55
CA LYS A 76 2.13 4.40 10.48
C LYS A 76 2.16 5.83 9.97
N TYR A 77 2.42 6.04 8.68
CA TYR A 77 2.64 7.38 8.14
C TYR A 77 1.43 7.98 7.44
N ASN A 78 0.52 7.15 6.94
CA ASN A 78 -0.70 7.61 6.28
C ASN A 78 -1.87 6.65 6.52
N PRO A 79 -2.32 6.52 7.78
CA PRO A 79 -3.37 5.55 8.12
C PRO A 79 -4.69 5.81 7.39
N SER A 80 -5.01 7.07 7.09
CA SER A 80 -6.22 7.42 6.35
C SER A 80 -6.23 6.85 4.94
N CYS A 81 -5.07 6.84 4.29
CA CYS A 81 -4.91 6.23 2.96
C CYS A 81 -5.16 4.71 3.02
N PHE A 82 -4.57 4.06 4.01
CA PHE A 82 -4.77 2.62 4.22
C PHE A 82 -6.24 2.30 4.45
N ILE A 83 -6.92 3.03 5.34
CA ILE A 83 -8.34 2.80 5.64
C ILE A 83 -9.21 3.05 4.40
N ALA A 84 -8.91 4.08 3.60
CA ALA A 84 -9.63 4.31 2.36
C ALA A 84 -9.50 3.11 1.41
N GLY A 85 -8.29 2.54 1.29
CA GLY A 85 -8.07 1.34 0.51
C GLY A 85 -8.83 0.13 1.04
N ILE A 86 -8.80 -0.08 2.34
CA ILE A 86 -9.52 -1.17 3.01
C ILE A 86 -11.04 -1.05 2.77
N ASN A 87 -11.58 0.17 2.84
CA ASN A 87 -13.01 0.41 2.67
C ASN A 87 -13.49 0.21 1.23
N ARG A 88 -12.57 0.14 0.25
CA ARG A 88 -12.91 -0.21 -1.13
C ARG A 88 -12.92 -1.73 -1.37
N LEU A 89 -12.41 -2.53 -0.43
CA LEU A 89 -12.42 -3.99 -0.53
C LEU A 89 -13.79 -4.55 -0.12
N ASP A 90 -14.13 -5.73 -0.64
CA ASP A 90 -15.23 -6.49 -0.07
C ASP A 90 -14.87 -7.01 1.33
N ASN A 91 -15.86 -7.45 2.07
CA ASN A 91 -15.66 -7.87 3.45
C ASN A 91 -14.68 -9.05 3.58
N GLN A 92 -14.72 -9.98 2.66
CA GLN A 92 -13.84 -11.15 2.66
C GLN A 92 -12.38 -10.73 2.48
N ASN A 93 -12.08 -9.88 1.51
CA ASN A 93 -10.72 -9.41 1.25
C ASN A 93 -10.21 -8.52 2.38
N CYS A 94 -11.09 -7.69 2.96
CA CYS A 94 -10.75 -6.88 4.13
C CYS A 94 -10.33 -7.76 5.31
N LYS A 95 -11.08 -8.82 5.59
CA LYS A 95 -10.74 -9.77 6.65
C LYS A 95 -9.45 -10.53 6.36
N GLN A 96 -9.16 -10.83 5.11
CA GLN A 96 -7.90 -11.46 4.74
C GLN A 96 -6.69 -10.56 5.01
N ILE A 97 -6.79 -9.27 4.72
CA ILE A 97 -5.72 -8.31 5.07
C ILE A 97 -5.50 -8.29 6.58
N GLU A 98 -6.56 -8.27 7.36
CA GLU A 98 -6.47 -8.32 8.82
C GLU A 98 -5.71 -9.56 9.29
N GLU A 99 -6.11 -10.74 8.83
CA GLU A 99 -5.52 -12.01 9.22
C GLU A 99 -4.06 -12.13 8.77
N LEU A 100 -3.74 -11.71 7.54
CA LEU A 100 -2.42 -11.88 6.96
C LEU A 100 -1.40 -10.88 7.48
N TYR A 101 -1.81 -9.63 7.76
CA TYR A 101 -0.85 -8.54 8.00
C TYR A 101 -1.07 -7.76 9.28
N LEU A 102 -2.26 -7.77 9.87
CA LEU A 102 -2.56 -6.94 11.04
C LEU A 102 -2.57 -7.72 12.34
N ASN A 103 -2.98 -8.99 12.32
CA ASN A 103 -3.01 -9.81 13.53
C ASN A 103 -1.62 -10.19 14.02
N GLU A 104 -0.70 -10.43 13.09
CA GLU A 104 0.70 -10.73 13.40
C GLU A 104 1.63 -9.90 12.52
N PRO A 105 1.83 -8.61 12.84
CA PRO A 105 2.71 -7.74 12.06
C PRO A 105 4.16 -8.21 12.11
N HIS A 106 4.93 -7.83 11.07
CA HIS A 106 6.33 -8.24 10.93
C HIS A 106 7.32 -7.26 11.55
N TYR A 107 7.01 -5.95 11.53
CA TYR A 107 7.99 -4.90 11.84
C TYR A 107 7.57 -3.98 12.99
N TYR A 108 6.28 -3.65 13.10
CA TYR A 108 5.75 -2.78 14.15
C TYR A 108 4.92 -3.59 15.13
N PRO A 109 4.86 -3.17 16.40
CA PRO A 109 3.94 -3.79 17.35
C PRO A 109 2.49 -3.66 16.90
N ARG A 110 1.71 -4.70 17.10
CA ARG A 110 0.31 -4.75 16.71
C ARG A 110 -0.49 -3.59 17.30
N GLU A 111 -0.25 -3.26 18.56
CA GLU A 111 -0.94 -2.19 19.28
C GLU A 111 -0.66 -0.82 18.64
N ASP A 112 0.56 -0.60 18.17
CA ASP A 112 0.94 0.64 17.50
C ASP A 112 0.18 0.82 16.19
N LEU A 113 0.08 -0.25 15.39
CA LEU A 113 -0.67 -0.22 14.15
C LEU A 113 -2.15 0.01 14.41
N LYS A 114 -2.72 -0.68 15.39
CA LYS A 114 -4.12 -0.49 15.77
C LYS A 114 -4.41 0.93 16.25
N ALA A 115 -3.53 1.50 17.06
CA ALA A 115 -3.69 2.87 17.54
C ALA A 115 -3.70 3.87 16.38
N SER A 116 -2.79 3.69 15.41
CA SER A 116 -2.75 4.54 14.22
C SER A 116 -4.05 4.46 13.41
N LEU A 117 -4.60 3.26 13.23
CA LEU A 117 -5.84 3.04 12.47
C LEU A 117 -7.04 3.63 13.18
N LYS A 118 -7.14 3.47 14.50
CA LYS A 118 -8.29 3.96 15.28
C LYS A 118 -8.40 5.48 15.28
N GLN A 119 -7.32 6.19 14.99
CA GLN A 119 -7.33 7.64 14.89
C GLN A 119 -7.98 8.16 13.60
N THR A 120 -8.18 7.28 12.61
CA THR A 120 -8.75 7.70 11.32
C THR A 120 -10.26 7.87 11.43
N LYS A 121 -10.78 8.86 10.69
CA LYS A 121 -12.21 9.19 10.69
C LYS A 121 -13.07 8.02 10.23
N ASP A 122 -12.63 7.27 9.25
CA ASP A 122 -13.43 6.23 8.61
C ASP A 122 -13.16 4.82 9.15
N PHE A 123 -12.37 4.71 10.21
CA PHE A 123 -12.06 3.42 10.83
C PHE A 123 -13.32 2.67 11.27
N SER A 124 -14.29 3.38 11.85
CA SER A 124 -15.51 2.76 12.37
C SER A 124 -16.36 2.08 11.29
N ARG A 125 -16.20 2.48 10.04
CA ARG A 125 -16.89 1.88 8.89
C ARG A 125 -16.12 0.73 8.26
N SER A 126 -14.90 0.48 8.69
CA SER A 126 -14.07 -0.58 8.15
C SER A 126 -14.40 -1.93 8.78
N CYS A 127 -14.06 -3.01 8.10
CA CYS A 127 -14.17 -4.36 8.66
C CYS A 127 -13.29 -4.54 9.90
N LEU A 128 -12.26 -3.70 10.07
CA LEU A 128 -11.31 -3.77 11.18
C LEU A 128 -11.93 -3.32 12.50
N ALA A 129 -13.03 -2.59 12.46
CA ALA A 129 -13.74 -2.10 13.65
C ALA A 129 -14.68 -3.14 14.26
N SER A 130 -14.98 -4.21 13.55
CA SER A 130 -15.91 -5.24 13.98
C SER A 130 -15.27 -6.39 14.77
#